data_090caa366b64d9497c31149f4f0655a1
#
_entry.id   090caa366b64d9497c31149f4f0655a1
#
_cell.length_a   1.000
_cell.length_b   1.000
_cell.length_c   1.000
_cell.angle_alpha   90.00
_cell.angle_beta   90.00
_cell.angle_gamma   90.00
#
_symmetry.space_group_name_H-M   'P 1'
#
loop_
_entity.id
_entity.type
_entity.pdbx_description
1 polymer ?
#
loop_
_entity_poly.entity_id
_entity_poly.type
_entity_poly.pdbx_seq_one_letter_code
_entity_poly.pdbx_strand_id
1 'polypeptide(L)'
;LRRLDWFTPEPGLWVADATEQFLGALAAAWPDRPKEADYLGNSGFQRLFLSPRRLKPKLILKGSGIDWLSVSSEWEVEGMKLTAADLQRLSTATGRFVKLPDSGWMELDFEAVQGAHEVMAELGLDSLAPVAQRVELTAGATVDETALARFADQPFAQALRETLGKFGGIPSVPLPLGLNAEMRPYQKEGFDFLAHL
;
A
#
# COMPACT_ATOMS: atom_id res chain seq x y z
N LEU A 1 -10.96 -15.76 27.18
CA LEU A 1 -11.95 -14.67 27.27
C LEU A 1 -11.72 -13.73 28.47
N ARG A 2 -11.22 -14.21 29.64
CA ARG A 2 -11.00 -13.38 30.85
C ARG A 2 -9.94 -12.27 30.70
N ARG A 3 -9.23 -12.18 29.59
CA ARG A 3 -8.20 -11.15 29.34
C ARG A 3 -8.67 -10.02 28.42
N LEU A 4 -9.94 -10.05 28.00
CA LEU A 4 -10.54 -9.03 27.15
C LEU A 4 -11.47 -8.18 28.02
N ASP A 5 -11.50 -6.89 27.82
CA ASP A 5 -12.37 -5.95 28.53
C ASP A 5 -13.82 -6.13 28.07
N TRP A 6 -14.50 -7.07 28.72
CA TRP A 6 -15.92 -7.35 28.50
C TRP A 6 -16.75 -6.73 29.61
N PHE A 7 -17.84 -6.16 29.22
CA PHE A 7 -18.94 -5.85 30.15
C PHE A 7 -19.92 -7.02 30.18
N THR A 8 -20.34 -7.45 31.34
CA THR A 8 -21.24 -8.59 31.55
C THR A 8 -22.55 -8.08 32.14
N PRO A 9 -23.51 -7.63 31.34
CA PRO A 9 -24.79 -7.11 31.84
C PRO A 9 -25.66 -8.22 32.45
N GLU A 10 -25.54 -9.43 31.92
CA GLU A 10 -26.33 -10.61 32.36
C GLU A 10 -25.46 -11.87 32.32
N PRO A 11 -25.78 -12.91 33.12
CA PRO A 11 -25.09 -14.18 33.07
C PRO A 11 -25.11 -14.80 31.67
N GLY A 12 -23.92 -15.07 31.13
CA GLY A 12 -23.77 -15.64 29.81
C GLY A 12 -23.74 -14.63 28.64
N LEU A 13 -23.94 -13.34 28.92
CA LEU A 13 -23.83 -12.27 27.94
C LEU A 13 -22.57 -11.42 28.19
N TRP A 14 -21.69 -11.36 27.20
CA TRP A 14 -20.49 -10.49 27.20
C TRP A 14 -20.64 -9.46 26.10
N VAL A 15 -20.47 -8.21 26.44
CA VAL A 15 -20.58 -7.08 25.52
C VAL A 15 -19.26 -6.34 25.51
N ALA A 16 -18.77 -5.99 24.32
CA ALA A 16 -17.62 -5.15 24.15
C ALA A 16 -17.80 -4.25 22.92
N ASP A 17 -17.23 -3.05 22.97
CA ASP A 17 -17.17 -2.18 21.82
C ASP A 17 -16.19 -2.75 20.79
N ALA A 18 -16.61 -2.80 19.52
CA ALA A 18 -15.75 -3.20 18.43
C ALA A 18 -14.77 -2.07 18.13
N THR A 19 -13.61 -2.13 18.76
CA THR A 19 -12.46 -1.25 18.49
C THR A 19 -11.34 -2.04 17.82
N GLU A 20 -10.40 -1.36 17.18
CA GLU A 20 -9.22 -2.00 16.60
C GLU A 20 -8.43 -2.79 17.67
N GLN A 21 -8.26 -2.20 18.85
CA GLN A 21 -7.57 -2.84 19.97
C GLN A 21 -8.28 -4.11 20.44
N PHE A 22 -9.62 -4.05 20.59
CA PHE A 22 -10.42 -5.21 20.98
C PHE A 22 -10.34 -6.32 19.91
N LEU A 23 -10.50 -5.98 18.65
CA LEU A 23 -10.41 -6.94 17.55
C LEU A 23 -9.02 -7.56 17.45
N GLY A 24 -7.95 -6.78 17.67
CA GLY A 24 -6.57 -7.27 17.75
C GLY A 24 -6.37 -8.26 18.88
N ALA A 25 -6.85 -7.94 20.08
CA ALA A 25 -6.76 -8.83 21.23
C ALA A 25 -7.59 -10.11 21.04
N LEU A 26 -8.79 -10.00 20.48
CA LEU A 26 -9.63 -11.16 20.14
C LEU A 26 -8.96 -12.04 19.08
N ALA A 27 -8.37 -11.45 18.03
CA ALA A 27 -7.67 -12.19 16.99
C ALA A 27 -6.43 -12.91 17.54
N ALA A 28 -5.71 -12.31 18.48
CA ALA A 28 -4.58 -12.95 19.15
C ALA A 28 -5.01 -14.14 20.03
N ALA A 29 -6.17 -14.05 20.66
CA ALA A 29 -6.71 -15.12 21.51
C ALA A 29 -7.50 -16.20 20.72
N TRP A 30 -7.87 -15.91 19.47
CA TRP A 30 -8.73 -16.77 18.67
C TRP A 30 -8.19 -18.17 18.36
N PRO A 31 -6.87 -18.36 18.13
CA PRO A 31 -6.29 -19.70 17.94
C PRO A 31 -6.49 -20.63 19.13
N ASP A 32 -6.52 -20.09 20.36
CA ASP A 32 -6.63 -20.84 21.61
C ASP A 32 -8.09 -21.10 22.03
N ARG A 33 -9.05 -20.83 21.17
CA ARG A 33 -10.46 -21.08 21.46
C ARG A 33 -10.76 -22.58 21.58
N PRO A 34 -11.73 -22.99 22.41
CA PRO A 34 -12.18 -24.38 22.46
C PRO A 34 -12.60 -24.89 21.08
N LYS A 35 -12.03 -26.00 20.65
CA LYS A 35 -12.27 -26.56 19.31
C LYS A 35 -13.58 -27.35 19.21
N GLU A 36 -14.09 -27.79 20.37
CA GLU A 36 -15.32 -28.56 20.49
C GLU A 36 -16.57 -27.69 20.50
N ALA A 37 -16.40 -26.35 20.53
CA ALA A 37 -17.51 -25.41 20.55
C ALA A 37 -17.87 -24.95 19.13
N ASP A 38 -19.17 -24.85 18.86
CA ASP A 38 -19.66 -24.23 17.65
C ASP A 38 -19.66 -22.70 17.80
N TYR A 39 -19.09 -22.02 16.82
CA TYR A 39 -19.01 -20.57 16.78
C TYR A 39 -19.93 -20.03 15.70
N LEU A 40 -20.94 -19.28 16.12
CA LEU A 40 -21.90 -18.64 15.26
C LEU A 40 -21.76 -17.12 15.35
N GLY A 41 -22.03 -16.42 14.26
CA GLY A 41 -21.97 -14.97 14.25
C GLY A 41 -22.55 -14.35 12.98
N ASN A 42 -22.72 -13.05 13.03
CA ASN A 42 -23.14 -12.27 11.86
C ASN A 42 -22.05 -12.28 10.75
N SER A 43 -22.38 -11.72 9.60
CA SER A 43 -21.48 -11.68 8.45
C SER A 43 -20.14 -11.00 8.73
N GLY A 44 -20.11 -9.98 9.61
CA GLY A 44 -18.90 -9.31 10.06
C GLY A 44 -17.99 -10.24 10.87
N PHE A 45 -18.56 -10.93 11.86
CA PHE A 45 -17.84 -11.91 12.66
C PHE A 45 -17.33 -13.09 11.83
N GLN A 46 -18.16 -13.57 10.90
CA GLN A 46 -17.75 -14.65 9.98
C GLN A 46 -16.53 -14.24 9.16
N ARG A 47 -16.54 -13.03 8.57
CA ARG A 47 -15.42 -12.52 7.77
C ARG A 47 -14.13 -12.31 8.56
N LEU A 48 -14.23 -11.92 9.82
CA LEU A 48 -13.05 -11.62 10.64
C LEU A 48 -12.47 -12.86 11.31
N PHE A 49 -13.30 -13.83 11.72
CA PHE A 49 -12.88 -14.89 12.64
C PHE A 49 -13.18 -16.32 12.18
N LEU A 50 -14.26 -16.56 11.44
CA LEU A 50 -14.62 -17.91 11.01
C LEU A 50 -14.05 -18.27 9.63
N SER A 51 -14.11 -17.36 8.71
CA SER A 51 -13.55 -17.48 7.36
C SER A 51 -12.82 -16.18 7.02
N PRO A 52 -11.68 -15.91 7.68
CA PRO A 52 -11.00 -14.62 7.57
C PRO A 52 -10.59 -14.33 6.14
N ARG A 53 -10.99 -13.14 5.69
CA ARG A 53 -10.61 -12.59 4.39
C ARG A 53 -9.85 -11.31 4.65
N ARG A 54 -8.56 -11.32 4.31
CA ARG A 54 -7.69 -10.16 4.48
C ARG A 54 -7.66 -9.34 3.21
N LEU A 55 -7.82 -8.05 3.37
CA LEU A 55 -7.62 -7.09 2.29
C LEU A 55 -6.13 -6.90 2.03
N LYS A 56 -5.75 -6.94 0.78
CA LYS A 56 -4.38 -6.69 0.33
C LYS A 56 -4.34 -5.51 -0.61
N PRO A 57 -3.42 -4.56 -0.42
CA PRO A 57 -3.14 -3.55 -1.42
C PRO A 57 -2.39 -4.17 -2.59
N LYS A 58 -2.77 -3.77 -3.80
CA LYS A 58 -2.07 -4.06 -5.04
C LYS A 58 -1.61 -2.76 -5.64
N LEU A 59 -0.31 -2.58 -5.75
CA LEU A 59 0.25 -1.40 -6.41
C LEU A 59 0.26 -1.59 -7.91
N ILE A 60 -0.15 -0.56 -8.64
CA ILE A 60 -0.19 -0.54 -10.10
C ILE A 60 0.72 0.55 -10.60
N LEU A 61 1.67 0.17 -11.41
CA LEU A 61 2.61 1.05 -12.07
C LEU A 61 2.26 1.18 -13.55
N LYS A 62 2.21 2.41 -14.01
CA LYS A 62 2.10 2.71 -15.46
C LYS A 62 3.20 3.68 -15.86
N GLY A 63 3.91 3.39 -16.93
CA GLY A 63 4.82 4.35 -17.52
C GLY A 63 4.04 5.57 -18.03
N SER A 64 4.51 6.75 -17.73
CA SER A 64 3.88 8.02 -18.11
C SER A 64 4.86 8.94 -18.84
N GLY A 65 5.72 8.36 -19.68
CA GLY A 65 6.79 9.07 -20.38
C GLY A 65 8.17 8.57 -19.97
N ILE A 66 9.23 9.32 -20.31
CA ILE A 66 10.61 8.89 -20.09
C ILE A 66 10.99 9.04 -18.62
N ASP A 67 10.52 10.11 -17.96
CA ASP A 67 10.95 10.50 -16.62
C ASP A 67 9.85 10.43 -15.56
N TRP A 68 8.68 9.89 -15.91
CA TRP A 68 7.53 9.88 -15.02
C TRP A 68 6.93 8.49 -14.89
N LEU A 69 6.61 8.15 -13.65
CA LEU A 69 5.78 7.01 -13.31
C LEU A 69 4.41 7.46 -12.81
N SER A 70 3.41 6.68 -13.11
CA SER A 70 2.08 6.81 -12.55
C SER A 70 1.83 5.63 -11.63
N VAL A 71 1.63 5.88 -10.35
CA VAL A 71 1.41 4.86 -9.32
C VAL A 71 0.01 5.02 -8.76
N SER A 72 -0.72 3.93 -8.67
CA SER A 72 -2.03 3.87 -8.00
C SER A 72 -2.12 2.58 -7.18
N SER A 73 -3.09 2.51 -6.27
CA SER A 73 -3.38 1.30 -5.55
C SER A 73 -4.77 0.77 -5.87
N GLU A 74 -4.88 -0.54 -5.94
CA GLU A 74 -6.15 -1.28 -5.93
C GLU A 74 -6.18 -2.17 -4.68
N TRP A 75 -7.38 -2.53 -4.24
CA TRP A 75 -7.55 -3.41 -3.10
C TRP A 75 -8.26 -4.68 -3.55
N GLU A 76 -7.62 -5.81 -3.36
CA GLU A 76 -8.19 -7.10 -3.72
C GLU A 76 -9.14 -7.57 -2.63
N VAL A 77 -10.38 -7.80 -3.03
CA VAL A 77 -11.44 -8.34 -2.17
C VAL A 77 -12.26 -9.35 -2.96
N GLU A 78 -12.21 -10.58 -2.54
CA GLU A 78 -13.00 -11.64 -3.15
C GLU A 78 -14.49 -11.48 -2.81
N GLY A 79 -15.30 -11.21 -3.81
CA GLY A 79 -16.78 -11.15 -3.69
C GLY A 79 -17.35 -9.90 -3.02
N MET A 80 -16.56 -8.82 -2.84
CA MET A 80 -17.05 -7.57 -2.26
C MET A 80 -16.68 -6.38 -3.18
N LYS A 81 -17.60 -5.41 -3.31
CA LYS A 81 -17.30 -4.13 -3.94
C LYS A 81 -17.05 -3.08 -2.86
N LEU A 82 -15.88 -2.47 -2.90
CA LEU A 82 -15.55 -1.34 -2.06
C LEU A 82 -16.11 -0.06 -2.67
N THR A 83 -16.66 0.81 -1.82
CA THR A 83 -17.13 2.14 -2.24
C THR A 83 -15.96 3.12 -2.31
N ALA A 84 -16.19 4.30 -2.89
CA ALA A 84 -15.19 5.37 -2.88
C ALA A 84 -14.81 5.80 -1.45
N ALA A 85 -15.78 5.80 -0.53
CA ALA A 85 -15.53 6.12 0.88
C ALA A 85 -14.67 5.03 1.56
N ASP A 86 -14.91 3.76 1.26
CA ASP A 86 -14.08 2.66 1.76
C ASP A 86 -12.65 2.79 1.24
N LEU A 87 -12.47 3.04 -0.06
CA LEU A 87 -11.15 3.22 -0.68
C LEU A 87 -10.39 4.42 -0.11
N GLN A 88 -11.09 5.53 0.14
CA GLN A 88 -10.52 6.70 0.81
C GLN A 88 -10.03 6.35 2.23
N ARG A 89 -10.79 5.55 2.97
CA ARG A 89 -10.38 5.11 4.32
C ARG A 89 -9.18 4.15 4.27
N LEU A 90 -9.14 3.27 3.28
CA LEU A 90 -8.04 2.31 3.08
C LEU A 90 -6.74 2.98 2.68
N SER A 91 -6.78 4.10 1.96
CA SER A 91 -5.58 4.79 1.47
C SER A 91 -4.62 5.24 2.58
N THR A 92 -5.12 5.43 3.80
CA THR A 92 -4.36 5.86 4.99
C THR A 92 -4.38 4.82 6.11
N ALA A 93 -4.89 3.62 5.86
CA ALA A 93 -4.96 2.59 6.88
C ALA A 93 -3.58 1.97 7.12
N THR A 94 -3.17 1.91 8.38
CA THR A 94 -1.86 1.37 8.81
C THR A 94 -1.97 0.23 9.83
N GLY A 95 -3.16 0.02 10.40
CA GLY A 95 -3.43 -1.02 11.39
C GLY A 95 -3.81 -2.37 10.78
N ARG A 96 -3.91 -3.39 11.63
CA ARG A 96 -4.38 -4.72 11.22
C ARG A 96 -5.88 -4.75 10.92
N PHE A 97 -6.67 -3.98 11.67
CA PHE A 97 -8.12 -3.87 11.49
C PHE A 97 -8.49 -2.44 11.13
N VAL A 98 -9.39 -2.29 10.19
CA VAL A 98 -9.92 -1.00 9.78
C VAL A 98 -11.44 -1.05 9.75
N LYS A 99 -12.08 0.02 10.24
CA LYS A 99 -13.52 0.19 10.09
C LYS A 99 -13.78 1.02 8.83
N LEU A 100 -14.35 0.37 7.84
CA LEU A 100 -14.75 1.00 6.58
C LEU A 100 -16.15 1.62 6.73
N PRO A 101 -16.42 2.78 6.12
CA PRO A 101 -17.70 3.47 6.24
C PRO A 101 -18.90 2.62 5.83
N ASP A 102 -18.81 1.94 4.71
CA ASP A 102 -19.94 1.18 4.14
C ASP A 102 -19.80 -0.34 4.35
N SER A 103 -18.57 -0.84 4.40
CA SER A 103 -18.30 -2.28 4.50
C SER A 103 -18.10 -2.78 5.92
N GLY A 104 -17.99 -1.88 6.92
CA GLY A 104 -17.76 -2.23 8.31
C GLY A 104 -16.33 -2.67 8.61
N TRP A 105 -16.13 -3.48 9.66
CA TRP A 105 -14.81 -3.94 10.05
C TRP A 105 -14.21 -4.96 9.08
N MET A 106 -12.94 -4.73 8.72
CA MET A 106 -12.14 -5.59 7.85
C MET A 106 -10.77 -5.84 8.46
N GLU A 107 -10.23 -7.03 8.22
CA GLU A 107 -8.84 -7.35 8.53
C GLU A 107 -7.96 -7.04 7.31
N LEU A 108 -6.85 -6.37 7.53
CA LEU A 108 -5.85 -6.08 6.52
C LEU A 108 -4.71 -7.12 6.60
N ASP A 109 -4.12 -7.45 5.48
CA ASP A 109 -2.82 -8.09 5.46
C ASP A 109 -1.77 -7.05 5.88
N PHE A 110 -1.46 -7.05 7.17
CA PHE A 110 -0.64 -6.02 7.79
C PHE A 110 0.75 -5.90 7.16
N GLU A 111 1.39 -7.01 6.84
CA GLU A 111 2.72 -7.03 6.21
C GLU A 111 2.65 -6.46 4.79
N ALA A 112 1.63 -6.83 4.02
CA ALA A 112 1.43 -6.29 2.68
C ALA A 112 1.13 -4.78 2.70
N VAL A 113 0.33 -4.31 3.68
CA VAL A 113 0.02 -2.88 3.86
C VAL A 113 1.27 -2.09 4.23
N GLN A 114 2.05 -2.58 5.21
CA GLN A 114 3.30 -1.92 5.60
C GLN A 114 4.28 -1.84 4.43
N GLY A 115 4.50 -2.95 3.73
CA GLY A 115 5.40 -2.97 2.58
C GLY A 115 4.94 -2.04 1.45
N ALA A 116 3.61 -1.94 1.22
CA ALA A 116 3.09 -1.00 0.25
C ALA A 116 3.33 0.46 0.65
N HIS A 117 3.12 0.81 1.92
CA HIS A 117 3.42 2.16 2.43
C HIS A 117 4.92 2.49 2.36
N GLU A 118 5.81 1.53 2.66
CA GLU A 118 7.25 1.72 2.55
C GLU A 118 7.65 2.04 1.10
N VAL A 119 7.17 1.26 0.13
CA VAL A 119 7.43 1.52 -1.30
C VAL A 119 6.86 2.88 -1.74
N MET A 120 5.64 3.23 -1.29
CA MET A 120 5.06 4.53 -1.62
C MET A 120 5.90 5.68 -1.03
N ALA A 121 6.35 5.56 0.22
CA ALA A 121 7.20 6.57 0.86
C ALA A 121 8.54 6.74 0.14
N GLU A 122 9.18 5.66 -0.32
CA GLU A 122 10.41 5.72 -1.10
C GLU A 122 10.22 6.38 -2.47
N LEU A 123 9.01 6.27 -3.03
CA LEU A 123 8.62 6.97 -4.25
C LEU A 123 8.18 8.43 -3.97
N GLY A 124 8.26 8.90 -2.73
CA GLY A 124 7.83 10.24 -2.34
C GLY A 124 6.31 10.42 -2.31
N LEU A 125 5.56 9.33 -2.12
CA LEU A 125 4.10 9.32 -2.08
C LEU A 125 3.60 9.02 -0.66
N ASP A 126 2.60 9.76 -0.20
CA ASP A 126 2.15 9.71 1.20
C ASP A 126 1.02 8.69 1.45
N SER A 127 0.38 8.16 0.41
CA SER A 127 -0.81 7.34 0.60
C SER A 127 -1.01 6.28 -0.48
N LEU A 128 -1.71 5.21 -0.11
CA LEU A 128 -2.17 4.17 -1.04
C LEU A 128 -3.44 4.63 -1.78
N ALA A 129 -3.35 5.75 -2.49
CA ALA A 129 -4.49 6.32 -3.18
C ALA A 129 -4.93 5.46 -4.38
N PRO A 130 -6.24 5.29 -4.61
CA PRO A 130 -6.75 4.61 -5.79
C PRO A 130 -6.59 5.44 -7.07
N VAL A 131 -6.38 6.75 -6.91
CA VAL A 131 -6.12 7.66 -8.02
C VAL A 131 -4.64 7.64 -8.37
N ALA A 132 -4.35 7.68 -9.68
CA ALA A 132 -2.97 7.69 -10.16
C ALA A 132 -2.21 8.94 -9.67
N GLN A 133 -1.10 8.71 -9.00
CA GLN A 133 -0.16 9.72 -8.53
C GLN A 133 1.07 9.69 -9.43
N ARG A 134 1.58 10.87 -9.78
CA ARG A 134 2.77 11.00 -10.63
C ARG A 134 4.02 11.03 -9.75
N VAL A 135 5.01 10.26 -10.16
CA VAL A 135 6.33 10.21 -9.53
C VAL A 135 7.35 10.59 -10.57
N GLU A 136 8.19 11.56 -10.25
CA GLU A 136 9.33 11.93 -11.07
C GLU A 136 10.50 10.99 -10.79
N LEU A 137 11.03 10.36 -11.82
CA LEU A 137 12.23 9.55 -11.71
C LEU A 137 13.45 10.48 -11.81
N THR A 138 14.05 10.77 -10.67
CA THR A 138 15.34 11.46 -10.66
C THR A 138 16.48 10.47 -10.76
N ALA A 139 17.60 10.88 -11.40
CA ALA A 139 18.82 10.07 -11.42
C ALA A 139 19.28 9.81 -9.97
N GLY A 140 19.18 8.57 -9.52
CA GLY A 140 19.50 8.16 -8.16
C GLY A 140 18.31 7.77 -7.28
N ALA A 141 17.08 7.79 -7.80
CA ALA A 141 15.95 7.21 -7.10
C ALA A 141 16.18 5.70 -6.95
N THR A 142 16.58 5.29 -5.76
CA THR A 142 16.74 3.88 -5.39
C THR A 142 15.61 3.50 -4.46
N VAL A 143 14.78 2.56 -4.88
CA VAL A 143 13.80 1.92 -3.99
C VAL A 143 14.52 0.81 -3.25
N ASP A 144 14.34 0.71 -1.94
CA ASP A 144 14.97 -0.33 -1.12
C ASP A 144 14.55 -1.71 -1.63
N GLU A 145 15.56 -2.52 -1.95
CA GLU A 145 15.37 -3.92 -2.36
C GLU A 145 14.59 -4.73 -1.32
N THR A 146 14.71 -4.39 -0.03
CA THR A 146 13.98 -5.06 1.05
C THR A 146 12.49 -4.75 0.99
N ALA A 147 12.12 -3.51 0.72
CA ALA A 147 10.74 -3.10 0.53
C ALA A 147 10.15 -3.75 -0.74
N LEU A 148 10.89 -3.75 -1.85
CA LEU A 148 10.49 -4.43 -3.08
C LEU A 148 10.37 -5.94 -2.94
N ALA A 149 11.18 -6.57 -2.10
CA ALA A 149 11.14 -8.03 -1.88
C ALA A 149 9.79 -8.51 -1.35
N ARG A 150 9.06 -7.67 -0.61
CA ARG A 150 7.69 -7.96 -0.13
C ARG A 150 6.66 -8.03 -1.26
N PHE A 151 7.00 -7.48 -2.42
CA PHE A 151 6.21 -7.51 -3.66
C PHE A 151 6.90 -8.30 -4.77
N ALA A 152 7.90 -9.14 -4.43
CA ALA A 152 8.79 -9.81 -5.40
C ALA A 152 8.05 -10.56 -6.52
N ASP A 153 6.94 -11.18 -6.17
CA ASP A 153 6.11 -11.97 -7.10
C ASP A 153 5.00 -11.14 -7.76
N GLN A 154 4.95 -9.82 -7.51
CA GLN A 154 3.93 -8.96 -8.06
C GLN A 154 4.42 -8.28 -9.34
N PRO A 155 3.53 -8.12 -10.36
CA PRO A 155 3.85 -7.40 -11.60
C PRO A 155 4.38 -5.99 -11.37
N PHE A 156 3.96 -5.34 -10.27
CA PHE A 156 4.44 -4.02 -9.87
C PHE A 156 5.95 -4.01 -9.58
N ALA A 157 6.44 -4.91 -8.73
CA ALA A 157 7.86 -4.95 -8.36
C ALA A 157 8.75 -5.21 -9.58
N GLN A 158 8.32 -6.09 -10.48
CA GLN A 158 9.03 -6.36 -11.72
C GLN A 158 9.03 -5.14 -12.64
N ALA A 159 7.87 -4.51 -12.87
CA ALA A 159 7.75 -3.33 -13.70
C ALA A 159 8.57 -2.16 -13.15
N LEU A 160 8.61 -1.98 -11.84
CA LEU A 160 9.41 -0.95 -11.19
C LEU A 160 10.92 -1.19 -11.39
N ARG A 161 11.41 -2.41 -11.18
CA ARG A 161 12.81 -2.78 -11.44
C ARG A 161 13.21 -2.56 -12.90
N GLU A 162 12.37 -2.99 -13.84
CA GLU A 162 12.62 -2.81 -15.27
C GLU A 162 12.67 -1.33 -15.65
N THR A 163 11.80 -0.51 -15.06
CA THR A 163 11.72 0.92 -15.33
C THR A 163 12.93 1.65 -14.73
N LEU A 164 13.26 1.38 -13.45
CA LEU A 164 14.45 1.94 -12.81
C LEU A 164 15.75 1.48 -13.48
N GLY A 165 15.83 0.22 -13.91
CA GLY A 165 16.98 -0.32 -14.64
C GLY A 165 17.18 0.27 -16.04
N LYS A 166 16.12 0.76 -16.67
CA LYS A 166 16.17 1.46 -17.96
C LYS A 166 16.48 2.95 -17.81
N PHE A 167 16.34 3.49 -16.60
CA PHE A 167 16.59 4.89 -16.33
C PHE A 167 18.11 5.15 -16.27
N GLY A 168 18.69 5.46 -17.42
CA GLY A 168 20.13 5.77 -17.60
C GLY A 168 20.52 7.21 -17.26
N GLY A 169 19.64 7.99 -16.60
CA GLY A 169 19.79 9.43 -16.45
C GLY A 169 19.38 10.19 -17.73
N ILE A 170 19.50 11.51 -17.69
CA ILE A 170 19.22 12.37 -18.84
C ILE A 170 20.34 12.15 -19.88
N PRO A 171 20.03 11.72 -21.12
CA PRO A 171 21.06 11.49 -22.10
C PRO A 171 21.76 12.80 -22.46
N SER A 172 23.10 12.76 -22.51
CA SER A 172 23.89 13.94 -22.87
C SER A 172 23.70 14.25 -24.35
N VAL A 173 23.31 15.49 -24.65
CA VAL A 173 23.11 16.00 -26.00
C VAL A 173 24.34 16.77 -26.44
N PRO A 174 24.80 16.59 -27.69
CA PRO A 174 25.93 17.38 -28.22
C PRO A 174 25.59 18.88 -28.19
N LEU A 175 26.58 19.69 -27.79
CA LEU A 175 26.42 21.14 -27.78
C LEU A 175 26.30 21.69 -29.20
N PRO A 176 25.56 22.78 -29.44
CA PRO A 176 25.47 23.42 -30.75
C PRO A 176 26.84 23.83 -31.27
N LEU A 177 27.07 23.55 -32.55
CA LEU A 177 28.38 23.85 -33.22
C LEU A 177 28.79 25.33 -33.19
N GLY A 178 27.85 26.24 -32.94
CA GLY A 178 28.11 27.67 -32.86
C GLY A 178 28.36 28.20 -31.43
N LEU A 179 28.42 27.34 -30.42
CA LEU A 179 28.66 27.75 -29.05
C LEU A 179 30.17 27.96 -28.83
N ASN A 180 30.59 29.22 -28.71
CA ASN A 180 31.96 29.61 -28.39
C ASN A 180 32.17 29.79 -26.87
N ALA A 181 31.70 28.84 -26.07
CA ALA A 181 31.85 28.88 -24.61
C ALA A 181 32.02 27.45 -24.10
N GLU A 182 32.79 27.33 -23.02
CA GLU A 182 32.94 26.12 -22.24
C GLU A 182 31.86 26.11 -21.14
N MET A 183 30.96 25.17 -21.17
CA MET A 183 29.91 25.04 -20.16
C MET A 183 30.47 24.40 -18.90
N ARG A 184 30.10 24.95 -17.72
CA ARG A 184 30.31 24.27 -16.44
C ARG A 184 29.45 23.02 -16.35
N PRO A 185 29.85 22.00 -15.55
CA PRO A 185 29.10 20.74 -15.44
C PRO A 185 27.59 20.94 -15.22
N TYR A 186 27.19 21.76 -14.25
CA TYR A 186 25.78 22.04 -13.97
C TYR A 186 25.02 22.73 -15.11
N GLN A 187 25.72 23.53 -15.93
CA GLN A 187 25.14 24.17 -17.12
C GLN A 187 24.91 23.13 -18.23
N LYS A 188 25.84 22.18 -18.35
CA LYS A 188 25.69 21.08 -19.30
C LYS A 188 24.52 20.17 -18.90
N GLU A 189 24.39 19.85 -17.63
CA GLU A 189 23.24 19.09 -17.08
C GLU A 189 21.93 19.80 -17.36
N GLY A 190 21.86 21.13 -17.08
CA GLY A 190 20.69 21.95 -17.39
C GLY A 190 20.36 22.00 -18.89
N PHE A 191 21.38 22.07 -19.75
CA PHE A 191 21.20 22.03 -21.19
C PHE A 191 20.66 20.67 -21.65
N ASP A 192 21.22 19.57 -21.15
CA ASP A 192 20.77 18.21 -21.44
C ASP A 192 19.31 18.02 -21.03
N PHE A 193 18.95 18.51 -19.83
CA PHE A 193 17.56 18.49 -19.34
C PHE A 193 16.61 19.26 -20.27
N LEU A 194 16.96 20.51 -20.64
CA LEU A 194 16.11 21.33 -21.51
C LEU A 194 15.98 20.77 -22.93
N ALA A 195 17.02 20.09 -23.42
CA ALA A 195 17.00 19.47 -24.75
C ALA A 195 16.17 18.18 -24.78
N HIS A 196 15.81 17.66 -23.59
CA HIS A 196 15.06 16.43 -23.41
C HIS A 196 13.55 16.67 -23.16
N LEU A 197 13.17 17.89 -22.81
CA LEU A 197 11.77 18.32 -22.66
C LEU A 197 11.10 18.51 -24.03
#